data_7f69b58ce69f74054224b5f3053444b3
#
_entry.id   7f69b58ce69f74054224b5f3053444b3
#
_cell.length_a   1.000
_cell.length_b   1.000
_cell.length_c   1.000
_cell.angle_alpha   90.00
_cell.angle_beta   90.00
_cell.angle_gamma   90.00
#
_symmetry.space_group_name_H-M   'P 1'
#
loop_
_entity.id
_entity.type
_entity.pdbx_description
1 polymer ?
#
loop_
_entity_poly.entity_id
_entity_poly.type
_entity_poly.pdbx_seq_one_letter_code
_entity_poly.pdbx_strand_id
1 'polypeptide(L)'
;MKRAGFVLLAMVAVSAPALARRQPPPAVIPTEETQKARDLYKVGRYGDAVTAAKAALTKNERYTPAMLVMAKSYYKLHKYEWMKKLWEMMQANNASNAEKAEVYQLLAFLEVDQKNVPGAIILFKQAAEAKPDDAILWNNLGAQYLAAKNYADATPVLERAAQLQPGFAKAHLNLGDAYRGVKQHERAQEEYQKALQLFPNYADAVFNLGILYLDADKMPNMDLFAKENAAIQYFQRYKQMMGGTLPPSDPAEAYIAEAQDKIKKEEKRLDRLKKQQERETARAAKKAADDAKKAGAAGGQLPPGAPPPGAPPGAPPPGAPPPGARPPAPPIQQAPPAPPAGPPVLQ
;
A
#
# COMPACT_ATOMS: atom_id res chain seq x y z
N MET A 1 -54.44 -65.86 45.27
CA MET A 1 -53.23 -66.32 44.60
C MET A 1 -53.57 -66.63 43.15
N LYS A 2 -53.31 -65.73 42.24
CA LYS A 2 -53.55 -65.97 40.78
C LYS A 2 -52.21 -65.59 40.07
N ARG A 3 -51.58 -66.63 39.50
CA ARG A 3 -50.33 -66.46 38.69
C ARG A 3 -50.75 -65.95 37.29
N ALA A 4 -50.22 -64.83 36.91
CA ALA A 4 -50.27 -64.29 35.56
C ALA A 4 -49.11 -64.83 34.73
N GLY A 5 -49.42 -65.60 33.67
CA GLY A 5 -48.43 -66.10 32.72
C GLY A 5 -48.08 -65.00 31.69
N PHE A 6 -46.80 -64.69 31.56
CA PHE A 6 -46.28 -63.86 30.50
C PHE A 6 -46.06 -64.70 29.23
N VAL A 7 -46.77 -64.37 28.16
CA VAL A 7 -46.57 -64.96 26.83
C VAL A 7 -45.53 -64.09 26.12
N LEU A 8 -44.31 -64.63 25.90
CA LEU A 8 -43.22 -63.98 25.15
C LEU A 8 -43.49 -64.17 23.66
N LEU A 9 -43.93 -63.07 22.98
CA LEU A 9 -44.10 -63.07 21.53
C LEU A 9 -42.74 -62.83 20.89
N ALA A 10 -42.12 -63.87 20.32
CA ALA A 10 -40.90 -63.76 19.56
C ALA A 10 -41.18 -63.12 18.19
N MET A 11 -40.82 -61.83 17.99
CA MET A 11 -40.79 -61.19 16.66
C MET A 11 -39.66 -61.77 15.86
N VAL A 12 -39.89 -62.55 14.87
CA VAL A 12 -38.97 -62.95 13.83
C VAL A 12 -38.76 -61.73 12.90
N ALA A 13 -37.64 -61.03 13.06
CA ALA A 13 -37.26 -59.97 12.14
C ALA A 13 -36.79 -60.62 10.81
N VAL A 14 -37.62 -60.57 9.81
CA VAL A 14 -37.27 -60.93 8.43
C VAL A 14 -36.35 -59.79 7.93
N SER A 15 -35.02 -60.00 7.96
CA SER A 15 -34.07 -59.13 7.34
C SER A 15 -34.25 -59.16 5.81
N ALA A 16 -34.85 -58.10 5.25
CA ALA A 16 -34.84 -57.86 3.82
C ALA A 16 -33.36 -57.84 3.32
N PRO A 17 -33.05 -58.50 2.20
CA PRO A 17 -31.71 -58.45 1.66
C PRO A 17 -31.40 -56.99 1.34
N ALA A 18 -30.32 -56.46 1.96
CA ALA A 18 -29.76 -55.14 1.64
C ALA A 18 -29.40 -55.18 0.14
N LEU A 19 -30.21 -54.51 -0.66
CA LEU A 19 -29.86 -54.20 -2.05
C LEU A 19 -28.50 -53.48 -1.98
N ALA A 20 -27.42 -54.22 -2.25
CA ALA A 20 -26.08 -53.65 -2.40
C ALA A 20 -26.19 -52.54 -3.41
N ARG A 21 -26.21 -51.28 -2.94
CA ARG A 21 -26.08 -50.12 -3.82
C ARG A 21 -24.77 -50.33 -4.57
N ARG A 22 -24.85 -50.75 -5.84
CA ARG A 22 -23.72 -50.75 -6.74
C ARG A 22 -23.10 -49.37 -6.62
N GLN A 23 -21.87 -49.33 -6.13
CA GLN A 23 -21.11 -48.07 -6.17
C GLN A 23 -21.08 -47.63 -7.63
N PRO A 24 -21.42 -46.36 -7.91
CA PRO A 24 -21.32 -45.86 -9.27
C PRO A 24 -19.89 -46.10 -9.75
N PRO A 25 -19.68 -46.45 -11.05
CA PRO A 25 -18.37 -46.65 -11.58
C PRO A 25 -17.51 -45.40 -11.30
N PRO A 26 -16.20 -45.57 -11.06
CA PRO A 26 -15.31 -44.43 -10.77
C PRO A 26 -15.50 -43.37 -11.87
N ALA A 27 -15.73 -42.13 -11.46
CA ALA A 27 -15.98 -41.03 -12.38
C ALA A 27 -14.77 -40.86 -13.30
N VAL A 28 -15.02 -40.91 -14.61
CA VAL A 28 -13.98 -40.64 -15.62
C VAL A 28 -13.42 -39.24 -15.40
N ILE A 29 -12.09 -39.10 -15.31
CA ILE A 29 -11.43 -37.80 -15.21
C ILE A 29 -11.08 -37.35 -16.64
N PRO A 30 -11.79 -36.39 -17.24
CA PRO A 30 -11.58 -35.95 -18.61
C PRO A 30 -10.40 -34.96 -18.68
N THR A 31 -9.17 -35.47 -18.47
CA THR A 31 -7.96 -34.65 -18.38
C THR A 31 -7.55 -34.09 -19.74
N GLU A 32 -7.65 -34.86 -20.82
CA GLU A 32 -7.26 -34.44 -22.15
C GLU A 32 -8.10 -33.27 -22.68
N GLU A 33 -9.45 -33.41 -22.62
CA GLU A 33 -10.36 -32.35 -23.09
C GLU A 33 -10.23 -31.10 -22.24
N THR A 34 -10.02 -31.27 -20.95
CA THR A 34 -9.85 -30.13 -20.03
C THR A 34 -8.51 -29.44 -20.29
N GLN A 35 -7.44 -30.20 -20.55
CA GLN A 35 -6.15 -29.61 -20.92
C GLN A 35 -6.26 -28.86 -22.25
N LYS A 36 -6.89 -29.46 -23.27
CA LYS A 36 -7.20 -28.78 -24.53
C LYS A 36 -7.98 -27.48 -24.32
N ALA A 37 -8.98 -27.50 -23.45
CA ALA A 37 -9.76 -26.30 -23.11
C ALA A 37 -8.89 -25.21 -22.48
N ARG A 38 -7.99 -25.58 -21.55
CA ARG A 38 -7.03 -24.65 -20.92
C ARG A 38 -6.06 -24.04 -21.95
N ASP A 39 -5.54 -24.82 -22.87
CA ASP A 39 -4.60 -24.35 -23.87
C ASP A 39 -5.30 -23.41 -24.88
N LEU A 40 -6.51 -23.73 -25.30
CA LEU A 40 -7.33 -22.84 -26.12
C LEU A 40 -7.65 -21.53 -25.40
N TYR A 41 -7.94 -21.57 -24.09
CA TYR A 41 -8.15 -20.38 -23.27
C TYR A 41 -6.90 -19.51 -23.22
N LYS A 42 -5.71 -20.09 -23.00
CA LYS A 42 -4.43 -19.37 -22.95
C LYS A 42 -4.12 -18.60 -24.24
N VAL A 43 -4.48 -19.18 -25.39
CA VAL A 43 -4.27 -18.54 -26.69
C VAL A 43 -5.43 -17.63 -27.14
N GLY A 44 -6.38 -17.35 -26.24
CA GLY A 44 -7.50 -16.42 -26.49
C GLY A 44 -8.66 -17.00 -27.30
N ARG A 45 -8.64 -18.31 -27.64
CA ARG A 45 -9.70 -18.98 -28.39
C ARG A 45 -10.84 -19.41 -27.44
N TYR A 46 -11.50 -18.44 -26.82
CA TYR A 46 -12.47 -18.68 -25.73
C TYR A 46 -13.70 -19.49 -26.16
N GLY A 47 -14.20 -19.30 -27.37
CA GLY A 47 -15.30 -20.10 -27.92
C GLY A 47 -14.96 -21.59 -28.07
N ASP A 48 -13.77 -21.85 -28.56
CA ASP A 48 -13.26 -23.22 -28.71
C ASP A 48 -12.94 -23.85 -27.35
N ALA A 49 -12.43 -23.07 -26.40
CA ALA A 49 -12.22 -23.49 -25.04
C ALA A 49 -13.54 -23.93 -24.36
N VAL A 50 -14.64 -23.20 -24.57
CA VAL A 50 -15.98 -23.60 -24.13
C VAL A 50 -16.40 -24.93 -24.75
N THR A 51 -16.15 -25.11 -26.06
CA THR A 51 -16.49 -26.37 -26.77
C THR A 51 -15.71 -27.57 -26.23
N ALA A 52 -14.41 -27.40 -26.02
CA ALA A 52 -13.55 -28.44 -25.44
C ALA A 52 -13.96 -28.76 -23.97
N ALA A 53 -14.27 -27.74 -23.17
CA ALA A 53 -14.75 -27.94 -21.80
C ALA A 53 -16.11 -28.65 -21.76
N LYS A 54 -17.02 -28.36 -22.69
CA LYS A 54 -18.29 -29.11 -22.84
C LYS A 54 -18.01 -30.58 -23.16
N ALA A 55 -17.06 -30.92 -24.04
CA ALA A 55 -16.70 -32.29 -24.32
C ALA A 55 -16.16 -33.03 -23.08
N ALA A 56 -15.44 -32.33 -22.19
CA ALA A 56 -15.06 -32.87 -20.89
C ALA A 56 -16.29 -33.16 -20.01
N LEU A 57 -17.26 -32.24 -19.99
CA LEU A 57 -18.48 -32.38 -19.17
C LEU A 57 -19.44 -33.44 -19.70
N THR A 58 -19.43 -33.82 -20.98
CA THR A 58 -20.15 -34.96 -21.48
C THR A 58 -19.64 -36.30 -20.93
N LYS A 59 -18.32 -36.35 -20.59
CA LYS A 59 -17.71 -37.54 -19.96
C LYS A 59 -17.90 -37.55 -18.45
N ASN A 60 -17.91 -36.37 -17.83
CA ASN A 60 -18.18 -36.21 -16.39
C ASN A 60 -18.81 -34.84 -16.14
N GLU A 61 -20.14 -34.84 -16.02
CA GLU A 61 -20.94 -33.61 -15.82
C GLU A 61 -20.66 -32.86 -14.52
N ARG A 62 -20.00 -33.52 -13.53
CA ARG A 62 -19.65 -32.94 -12.24
C ARG A 62 -18.19 -32.46 -12.13
N TYR A 63 -17.47 -32.49 -13.25
CA TYR A 63 -16.03 -32.18 -13.25
C TYR A 63 -15.76 -30.67 -13.18
N THR A 64 -15.58 -30.16 -11.97
CA THR A 64 -15.42 -28.72 -11.67
C THR A 64 -14.23 -28.06 -12.38
N PRO A 65 -13.07 -28.73 -12.65
CA PRO A 65 -12.00 -28.10 -13.41
C PRO A 65 -12.39 -27.72 -14.84
N ALA A 66 -13.24 -28.50 -15.51
CA ALA A 66 -13.75 -28.14 -16.83
C ALA A 66 -14.78 -27.00 -16.74
N MET A 67 -15.64 -27.02 -15.71
CA MET A 67 -16.58 -25.92 -15.45
C MET A 67 -15.83 -24.60 -15.22
N LEU A 68 -14.71 -24.62 -14.48
CA LEU A 68 -13.89 -23.44 -14.23
C LEU A 68 -13.33 -22.85 -15.53
N VAL A 69 -12.75 -23.68 -16.41
CA VAL A 69 -12.24 -23.18 -17.71
C VAL A 69 -13.36 -22.58 -18.55
N MET A 70 -14.55 -23.20 -18.51
CA MET A 70 -15.73 -22.70 -19.21
C MET A 70 -16.24 -21.38 -18.61
N ALA A 71 -16.23 -21.24 -17.27
CA ALA A 71 -16.59 -20.00 -16.57
C ALA A 71 -15.64 -18.86 -16.91
N LYS A 72 -14.33 -19.11 -16.87
CA LYS A 72 -13.28 -18.15 -17.30
C LYS A 72 -13.47 -17.72 -18.75
N SER A 73 -13.80 -18.67 -19.63
CA SER A 73 -14.05 -18.39 -21.05
C SER A 73 -15.31 -17.54 -21.25
N TYR A 74 -16.39 -17.84 -20.53
CA TYR A 74 -17.60 -17.04 -20.57
C TYR A 74 -17.41 -15.62 -20.03
N TYR A 75 -16.58 -15.44 -18.99
CA TYR A 75 -16.19 -14.11 -18.51
C TYR A 75 -15.54 -13.29 -19.64
N LYS A 76 -14.54 -13.89 -20.34
CA LYS A 76 -13.86 -13.25 -21.48
C LYS A 76 -14.77 -12.99 -22.69
N LEU A 77 -15.83 -13.76 -22.85
CA LEU A 77 -16.86 -13.60 -23.89
C LEU A 77 -18.01 -12.68 -23.43
N HIS A 78 -17.89 -12.04 -22.25
CA HIS A 78 -18.95 -11.21 -21.65
C HIS A 78 -20.30 -11.94 -21.46
N LYS A 79 -20.27 -13.28 -21.36
CA LYS A 79 -21.46 -14.11 -21.13
C LYS A 79 -21.63 -14.38 -19.63
N TYR A 80 -21.85 -13.32 -18.86
CA TYR A 80 -21.81 -13.35 -17.38
C TYR A 80 -22.88 -14.23 -16.76
N GLU A 81 -24.08 -14.28 -17.35
CA GLU A 81 -25.15 -15.15 -16.83
C GLU A 81 -24.80 -16.64 -16.94
N TRP A 82 -24.12 -17.05 -18.02
CA TRP A 82 -23.62 -18.42 -18.15
C TRP A 82 -22.50 -18.72 -17.15
N MET A 83 -21.63 -17.75 -16.89
CA MET A 83 -20.59 -17.87 -15.86
C MET A 83 -21.21 -18.05 -14.48
N LYS A 84 -22.23 -17.25 -14.11
CA LYS A 84 -22.96 -17.39 -12.82
C LYS A 84 -23.64 -18.76 -12.66
N LYS A 85 -24.29 -19.25 -13.71
CA LYS A 85 -24.88 -20.61 -13.69
C LYS A 85 -23.84 -21.70 -13.47
N LEU A 86 -22.67 -21.58 -14.10
CA LEU A 86 -21.59 -22.53 -13.86
C LEU A 86 -21.08 -22.44 -12.42
N TRP A 87 -21.04 -21.27 -11.84
CA TRP A 87 -20.66 -21.11 -10.43
C TRP A 87 -21.64 -21.85 -9.50
N GLU A 88 -22.95 -21.73 -9.71
CA GLU A 88 -23.97 -22.48 -8.96
C GLU A 88 -23.74 -24.01 -9.10
N MET A 89 -23.48 -24.48 -10.31
CA MET A 89 -23.16 -25.89 -10.56
C MET A 89 -21.87 -26.32 -9.86
N MET A 90 -20.83 -25.50 -9.88
CA MET A 90 -19.55 -25.78 -9.21
C MET A 90 -19.70 -25.87 -7.70
N GLN A 91 -20.52 -25.00 -7.09
CA GLN A 91 -20.84 -25.07 -5.66
C GLN A 91 -21.55 -26.38 -5.31
N ALA A 92 -22.58 -26.78 -6.10
CA ALA A 92 -23.30 -28.01 -5.93
C ALA A 92 -22.44 -29.28 -6.09
N ASN A 93 -21.32 -29.17 -6.84
CA ASN A 93 -20.37 -30.24 -7.08
C ASN A 93 -19.09 -30.17 -6.25
N ASN A 94 -19.13 -29.45 -5.12
CA ASN A 94 -18.03 -29.34 -4.17
C ASN A 94 -16.70 -28.86 -4.80
N ALA A 95 -16.75 -27.77 -5.57
CA ALA A 95 -15.55 -27.12 -6.10
C ALA A 95 -14.48 -26.92 -5.03
N SER A 96 -13.23 -27.16 -5.36
CA SER A 96 -12.10 -26.97 -4.48
C SER A 96 -11.94 -25.49 -4.07
N ASN A 97 -11.24 -25.23 -2.98
CA ASN A 97 -10.99 -23.85 -2.55
C ASN A 97 -10.22 -23.05 -3.61
N ALA A 98 -9.29 -23.67 -4.33
CA ALA A 98 -8.58 -23.02 -5.43
C ALA A 98 -9.54 -22.60 -6.56
N GLU A 99 -10.48 -23.45 -6.94
CA GLU A 99 -11.49 -23.15 -7.95
C GLU A 99 -12.47 -22.08 -7.48
N LYS A 100 -12.88 -22.14 -6.20
CA LYS A 100 -13.73 -21.09 -5.58
C LYS A 100 -13.04 -19.74 -5.63
N ALA A 101 -11.75 -19.68 -5.27
CA ALA A 101 -10.96 -18.45 -5.32
C ALA A 101 -10.94 -17.82 -6.71
N GLU A 102 -10.72 -18.64 -7.76
CA GLU A 102 -10.71 -18.16 -9.13
C GLU A 102 -12.08 -17.62 -9.57
N VAL A 103 -13.17 -18.30 -9.21
CA VAL A 103 -14.52 -17.82 -9.59
C VAL A 103 -14.94 -16.60 -8.79
N TYR A 104 -14.65 -16.53 -7.49
CA TYR A 104 -14.87 -15.31 -6.70
C TYR A 104 -14.11 -14.13 -7.27
N GLN A 105 -12.85 -14.34 -7.72
CA GLN A 105 -12.08 -13.29 -8.38
C GLN A 105 -12.74 -12.80 -9.69
N LEU A 106 -13.30 -13.71 -10.51
CA LEU A 106 -14.01 -13.33 -11.73
C LEU A 106 -15.28 -12.53 -11.43
N LEU A 107 -16.05 -12.96 -10.42
CA LEU A 107 -17.23 -12.24 -9.97
C LEU A 107 -16.86 -10.87 -9.39
N ALA A 108 -15.78 -10.79 -8.63
CA ALA A 108 -15.27 -9.53 -8.09
C ALA A 108 -14.88 -8.54 -9.20
N PHE A 109 -14.22 -9.00 -10.26
CA PHE A 109 -13.91 -8.15 -11.41
C PHE A 109 -15.17 -7.68 -12.12
N LEU A 110 -16.22 -8.50 -12.20
CA LEU A 110 -17.50 -8.07 -12.75
C LEU A 110 -18.13 -6.94 -11.92
N GLU A 111 -18.05 -7.02 -10.59
CA GLU A 111 -18.50 -5.95 -9.69
C GLU A 111 -17.67 -4.66 -9.87
N VAL A 112 -16.34 -4.81 -10.09
CA VAL A 112 -15.45 -3.67 -10.41
C VAL A 112 -15.88 -2.99 -11.72
N ASP A 113 -16.15 -3.78 -12.78
CA ASP A 113 -16.61 -3.25 -14.07
C ASP A 113 -17.94 -2.50 -13.92
N GLN A 114 -18.79 -2.93 -13.00
CA GLN A 114 -20.08 -2.29 -12.65
C GLN A 114 -19.91 -1.12 -11.66
N LYS A 115 -18.67 -0.80 -11.24
CA LYS A 115 -18.35 0.22 -10.22
C LYS A 115 -18.98 -0.07 -8.85
N ASN A 116 -19.35 -1.32 -8.56
CA ASN A 116 -19.86 -1.78 -7.27
C ASN A 116 -18.68 -2.16 -6.34
N VAL A 117 -18.01 -1.16 -5.78
CA VAL A 117 -16.85 -1.37 -4.91
C VAL A 117 -17.20 -2.23 -3.68
N PRO A 118 -18.34 -2.05 -2.97
CA PRO A 118 -18.71 -2.93 -1.85
C PRO A 118 -18.87 -4.39 -2.27
N GLY A 119 -19.52 -4.68 -3.39
CA GLY A 119 -19.65 -6.04 -3.92
C GLY A 119 -18.29 -6.66 -4.27
N ALA A 120 -17.42 -5.88 -4.90
CA ALA A 120 -16.07 -6.32 -5.23
C ALA A 120 -15.24 -6.67 -3.96
N ILE A 121 -15.33 -5.87 -2.89
CA ILE A 121 -14.66 -6.12 -1.61
C ILE A 121 -15.10 -7.48 -1.03
N ILE A 122 -16.41 -7.74 -0.98
CA ILE A 122 -16.93 -8.99 -0.43
C ILE A 122 -16.38 -10.19 -1.21
N LEU A 123 -16.40 -10.12 -2.54
CA LEU A 123 -15.97 -11.23 -3.39
C LEU A 123 -14.46 -11.42 -3.39
N PHE A 124 -13.65 -10.35 -3.40
CA PHE A 124 -12.19 -10.49 -3.26
C PHE A 124 -11.81 -11.03 -1.88
N LYS A 125 -12.55 -10.66 -0.82
CA LYS A 125 -12.34 -11.24 0.51
C LYS A 125 -12.60 -12.74 0.50
N GLN A 126 -13.71 -13.19 -0.06
CA GLN A 126 -14.01 -14.62 -0.23
C GLN A 126 -12.94 -15.35 -1.07
N ALA A 127 -12.42 -14.71 -2.12
CA ALA A 127 -11.35 -15.25 -2.93
C ALA A 127 -10.06 -15.42 -2.12
N ALA A 128 -9.65 -14.40 -1.36
CA ALA A 128 -8.45 -14.43 -0.52
C ALA A 128 -8.56 -15.43 0.64
N GLU A 129 -9.74 -15.57 1.25
CA GLU A 129 -10.01 -16.57 2.28
C GLU A 129 -9.99 -18.00 1.72
N ALA A 130 -10.44 -18.21 0.48
CA ALA A 130 -10.40 -19.51 -0.19
C ALA A 130 -8.98 -19.92 -0.59
N LYS A 131 -8.08 -18.98 -0.87
CA LYS A 131 -6.67 -19.20 -1.20
C LYS A 131 -5.78 -18.20 -0.48
N PRO A 132 -5.51 -18.41 0.83
CA PRO A 132 -4.86 -17.42 1.69
C PRO A 132 -3.36 -17.24 1.46
N ASP A 133 -2.75 -18.05 0.61
CA ASP A 133 -1.36 -17.99 0.18
C ASP A 133 -1.15 -17.23 -1.15
N ASP A 134 -2.22 -16.71 -1.75
CA ASP A 134 -2.17 -15.99 -3.02
C ASP A 134 -2.05 -14.46 -2.81
N ALA A 135 -0.85 -13.94 -2.98
CA ALA A 135 -0.57 -12.50 -2.83
C ALA A 135 -1.41 -11.61 -3.76
N ILE A 136 -1.77 -12.11 -4.95
CA ILE A 136 -2.54 -11.34 -5.93
C ILE A 136 -3.95 -11.08 -5.42
N LEU A 137 -4.58 -12.07 -4.77
CA LEU A 137 -5.93 -11.92 -4.22
C LEU A 137 -5.98 -10.90 -3.08
N TRP A 138 -4.99 -10.95 -2.16
CA TRP A 138 -4.85 -9.96 -1.10
C TRP A 138 -4.59 -8.55 -1.65
N ASN A 139 -3.72 -8.43 -2.65
CA ASN A 139 -3.49 -7.15 -3.33
C ASN A 139 -4.76 -6.60 -4.00
N ASN A 140 -5.55 -7.46 -4.65
CA ASN A 140 -6.79 -7.03 -5.30
C ASN A 140 -7.84 -6.58 -4.28
N LEU A 141 -7.95 -7.28 -3.14
CA LEU A 141 -8.79 -6.85 -2.02
C LEU A 141 -8.34 -5.48 -1.50
N GLY A 142 -7.04 -5.31 -1.26
CA GLY A 142 -6.47 -4.05 -0.80
C GLY A 142 -6.74 -2.90 -1.77
N ALA A 143 -6.61 -3.14 -3.08
CA ALA A 143 -6.92 -2.16 -4.10
C ALA A 143 -8.39 -1.70 -4.06
N GLN A 144 -9.34 -2.60 -3.72
CA GLN A 144 -10.74 -2.20 -3.56
C GLN A 144 -10.98 -1.38 -2.28
N TYR A 145 -10.29 -1.71 -1.18
CA TYR A 145 -10.31 -0.87 0.02
C TYR A 145 -9.73 0.53 -0.26
N LEU A 146 -8.64 0.64 -1.05
CA LEU A 146 -8.10 1.93 -1.49
C LEU A 146 -9.11 2.71 -2.34
N ALA A 147 -9.78 2.05 -3.29
CA ALA A 147 -10.84 2.65 -4.11
C ALA A 147 -12.00 3.18 -3.25
N ALA A 148 -12.33 2.48 -2.17
CA ALA A 148 -13.31 2.91 -1.16
C ALA A 148 -12.75 3.98 -0.20
N LYS A 149 -11.48 4.39 -0.31
CA LYS A 149 -10.75 5.24 0.64
C LYS A 149 -10.72 4.68 2.08
N ASN A 150 -10.92 3.39 2.21
CA ASN A 150 -10.83 2.68 3.48
C ASN A 150 -9.38 2.22 3.73
N TYR A 151 -8.51 3.18 4.02
CA TYR A 151 -7.07 2.96 4.17
C TYR A 151 -6.73 2.08 5.38
N ALA A 152 -7.55 2.15 6.43
CA ALA A 152 -7.34 1.35 7.65
C ALA A 152 -7.49 -0.15 7.37
N ASP A 153 -8.51 -0.56 6.61
CA ASP A 153 -8.69 -1.96 6.23
C ASP A 153 -7.78 -2.37 5.07
N ALA A 154 -7.38 -1.41 4.20
CA ALA A 154 -6.43 -1.68 3.12
C ALA A 154 -5.04 -2.10 3.64
N THR A 155 -4.57 -1.45 4.71
CA THR A 155 -3.20 -1.64 5.23
C THR A 155 -2.91 -3.11 5.57
N PRO A 156 -3.64 -3.81 6.46
CA PRO A 156 -3.29 -5.18 6.86
C PRO A 156 -3.39 -6.18 5.71
N VAL A 157 -4.31 -6.00 4.78
CA VAL A 157 -4.44 -6.92 3.63
C VAL A 157 -3.32 -6.72 2.61
N LEU A 158 -2.85 -5.48 2.43
CA LEU A 158 -1.70 -5.17 1.55
C LEU A 158 -0.37 -5.57 2.19
N GLU A 159 -0.21 -5.42 3.51
CA GLU A 159 0.92 -6.00 4.26
C GLU A 159 0.99 -7.51 4.02
N ARG A 160 -0.15 -8.20 4.08
CA ARG A 160 -0.21 -9.64 3.80
C ARG A 160 0.22 -9.97 2.38
N ALA A 161 -0.22 -9.19 1.37
CA ALA A 161 0.19 -9.37 -0.02
C ALA A 161 1.71 -9.20 -0.20
N ALA A 162 2.29 -8.15 0.38
CA ALA A 162 3.73 -7.88 0.33
C ALA A 162 4.56 -8.94 1.07
N GLN A 163 4.05 -9.48 2.19
CA GLN A 163 4.69 -10.59 2.92
C GLN A 163 4.70 -11.89 2.13
N LEU A 164 3.58 -12.24 1.48
CA LEU A 164 3.47 -13.45 0.66
C LEU A 164 4.36 -13.41 -0.57
N GLN A 165 4.53 -12.24 -1.16
CA GLN A 165 5.34 -12.05 -2.36
C GLN A 165 6.15 -10.75 -2.27
N PRO A 166 7.33 -10.77 -1.61
CA PRO A 166 8.16 -9.56 -1.44
C PRO A 166 8.63 -8.91 -2.75
N GLY A 167 8.64 -9.65 -3.87
CA GLY A 167 8.95 -9.12 -5.20
C GLY A 167 7.76 -8.51 -5.95
N PHE A 168 6.60 -8.36 -5.30
CA PHE A 168 5.40 -7.84 -5.97
C PHE A 168 5.33 -6.31 -5.90
N ALA A 169 5.98 -5.64 -6.84
CA ALA A 169 6.09 -4.18 -6.90
C ALA A 169 4.72 -3.46 -6.75
N LYS A 170 3.65 -4.02 -7.34
CA LYS A 170 2.31 -3.43 -7.23
C LYS A 170 1.73 -3.52 -5.83
N ALA A 171 2.03 -4.58 -5.07
CA ALA A 171 1.59 -4.67 -3.67
C ALA A 171 2.28 -3.61 -2.81
N HIS A 172 3.58 -3.37 -3.03
CA HIS A 172 4.32 -2.30 -2.36
C HIS A 172 3.79 -0.91 -2.74
N LEU A 173 3.45 -0.66 -4.02
CA LEU A 173 2.81 0.59 -4.44
C LEU A 173 1.49 0.81 -3.69
N ASN A 174 0.59 -0.18 -3.73
CA ASN A 174 -0.72 -0.09 -3.08
C ASN A 174 -0.59 0.05 -1.55
N LEU A 175 0.40 -0.63 -0.93
CA LEU A 175 0.67 -0.51 0.50
C LEU A 175 1.17 0.89 0.86
N GLY A 176 2.01 1.50 0.01
CA GLY A 176 2.41 2.89 0.12
C GLY A 176 1.20 3.84 0.10
N ASP A 177 0.23 3.60 -0.79
CA ASP A 177 -1.01 4.37 -0.85
C ASP A 177 -1.84 4.21 0.43
N ALA A 178 -1.92 2.99 0.98
CA ALA A 178 -2.63 2.73 2.23
C ALA A 178 -1.97 3.48 3.41
N TYR A 179 -0.62 3.39 3.55
CA TYR A 179 0.10 4.12 4.60
C TYR A 179 -0.02 5.63 4.45
N ARG A 180 0.05 6.17 3.23
CA ARG A 180 -0.19 7.60 2.99
C ARG A 180 -1.61 8.00 3.45
N GLY A 181 -2.62 7.18 3.13
CA GLY A 181 -4.00 7.42 3.53
C GLY A 181 -4.22 7.44 5.05
N VAL A 182 -3.47 6.63 5.82
CA VAL A 182 -3.47 6.65 7.30
C VAL A 182 -2.40 7.58 7.87
N LYS A 183 -1.79 8.45 7.05
CA LYS A 183 -0.77 9.46 7.41
C LYS A 183 0.52 8.89 8.02
N GLN A 184 0.86 7.65 7.72
CA GLN A 184 2.14 7.03 8.06
C GLN A 184 3.15 7.30 6.93
N HIS A 185 3.55 8.56 6.78
CA HIS A 185 4.29 9.04 5.60
C HIS A 185 5.66 8.37 5.42
N GLU A 186 6.36 8.07 6.50
CA GLU A 186 7.66 7.38 6.46
C GLU A 186 7.51 5.97 5.88
N ARG A 187 6.53 5.20 6.39
CA ARG A 187 6.25 3.86 5.88
C ARG A 187 5.77 3.88 4.43
N ALA A 188 4.96 4.89 4.07
CA ALA A 188 4.55 5.08 2.68
C ALA A 188 5.75 5.30 1.75
N GLN A 189 6.71 6.14 2.16
CA GLN A 189 7.94 6.39 1.42
C GLN A 189 8.74 5.11 1.22
N GLU A 190 8.93 4.32 2.29
CA GLU A 190 9.65 3.04 2.22
C GLU A 190 9.02 2.08 1.21
N GLU A 191 7.70 1.95 1.23
CA GLU A 191 6.99 1.04 0.34
C GLU A 191 7.05 1.50 -1.12
N TYR A 192 6.91 2.80 -1.40
CA TYR A 192 7.10 3.33 -2.76
C TYR A 192 8.54 3.14 -3.25
N GLN A 193 9.54 3.30 -2.36
CA GLN A 193 10.93 3.05 -2.71
C GLN A 193 11.19 1.57 -3.01
N LYS A 194 10.60 0.63 -2.25
CA LYS A 194 10.65 -0.81 -2.56
C LYS A 194 10.02 -1.10 -3.93
N ALA A 195 8.87 -0.50 -4.23
CA ALA A 195 8.25 -0.64 -5.55
C ALA A 195 9.19 -0.18 -6.68
N LEU A 196 9.92 0.93 -6.49
CA LEU A 196 10.91 1.44 -7.44
C LEU A 196 12.20 0.61 -7.51
N GLN A 197 12.63 -0.01 -6.41
CA GLN A 197 13.75 -0.96 -6.42
C GLN A 197 13.42 -2.19 -7.25
N LEU A 198 12.18 -2.70 -7.15
CA LEU A 198 11.70 -3.84 -7.91
C LEU A 198 11.43 -3.48 -9.38
N PHE A 199 10.91 -2.29 -9.62
CA PHE A 199 10.60 -1.79 -10.96
C PHE A 199 11.01 -0.32 -11.10
N PRO A 200 12.27 -0.03 -11.52
CA PRO A 200 12.83 1.34 -11.54
C PRO A 200 12.06 2.36 -12.38
N ASN A 201 11.34 1.89 -13.40
CA ASN A 201 10.51 2.71 -14.28
C ASN A 201 9.01 2.64 -13.94
N TYR A 202 8.67 2.53 -12.65
CA TYR A 202 7.28 2.51 -12.21
C TYR A 202 6.75 3.94 -12.06
N ALA A 203 6.16 4.47 -13.12
CA ALA A 203 5.69 5.86 -13.19
C ALA A 203 4.73 6.22 -12.04
N ASP A 204 3.77 5.31 -11.71
CA ASP A 204 2.82 5.51 -10.62
C ASP A 204 3.52 5.67 -9.26
N ALA A 205 4.58 4.89 -9.00
CA ALA A 205 5.32 5.00 -7.75
C ALA A 205 6.11 6.31 -7.66
N VAL A 206 6.67 6.78 -8.79
CA VAL A 206 7.34 8.09 -8.87
C VAL A 206 6.34 9.21 -8.61
N PHE A 207 5.17 9.15 -9.26
CA PHE A 207 4.10 10.13 -9.07
C PHE A 207 3.61 10.16 -7.62
N ASN A 208 3.34 8.99 -7.03
CA ASN A 208 2.85 8.88 -5.65
C ASN A 208 3.87 9.35 -4.60
N LEU A 209 5.19 9.23 -4.86
CA LEU A 209 6.21 9.88 -4.05
C LEU A 209 6.11 11.40 -4.15
N GLY A 210 5.89 11.96 -5.32
CA GLY A 210 5.62 13.40 -5.49
C GLY A 210 4.44 13.86 -4.64
N ILE A 211 3.31 13.13 -4.71
CA ILE A 211 2.12 13.41 -3.90
C ILE A 211 2.43 13.26 -2.40
N LEU A 212 3.17 12.23 -2.00
CA LEU A 212 3.54 12.01 -0.60
C LEU A 212 4.28 13.22 -0.02
N TYR A 213 5.29 13.73 -0.71
CA TYR A 213 6.04 14.89 -0.26
C TYR A 213 5.22 16.18 -0.28
N LEU A 214 4.30 16.32 -1.24
CA LEU A 214 3.40 17.47 -1.33
C LEU A 214 2.36 17.50 -0.20
N ASP A 215 1.78 16.33 0.15
CA ASP A 215 0.71 16.17 1.14
C ASP A 215 1.21 16.11 2.58
N ALA A 216 2.42 15.61 2.82
CA ALA A 216 2.95 15.41 4.16
C ALA A 216 3.17 16.75 4.87
N ASP A 217 2.61 16.91 6.07
CA ASP A 217 2.87 18.09 6.91
C ASP A 217 4.35 18.19 7.27
N LYS A 218 4.97 17.04 7.59
CA LYS A 218 6.41 16.91 7.91
C LYS A 218 6.96 15.59 7.37
N MET A 219 8.22 15.64 6.99
CA MET A 219 9.01 14.45 6.66
C MET A 219 10.25 14.42 7.55
N PRO A 220 10.74 13.24 7.96
CA PRO A 220 11.93 13.13 8.81
C PRO A 220 13.14 13.84 8.19
N ASN A 221 13.85 14.62 9.01
CA ASN A 221 15.09 15.30 8.63
C ASN A 221 14.96 16.24 7.40
N MET A 222 13.75 16.68 7.06
CA MET A 222 13.51 17.62 5.96
C MET A 222 12.80 18.87 6.47
N ASP A 223 13.31 20.03 6.06
CA ASP A 223 12.57 21.27 6.16
C ASP A 223 11.56 21.40 5.02
N LEU A 224 10.77 22.47 5.04
CA LEU A 224 9.75 22.71 4.01
C LEU A 224 10.40 22.81 2.61
N PHE A 225 11.53 23.48 2.48
CA PHE A 225 12.18 23.66 1.17
C PHE A 225 12.66 22.34 0.59
N ALA A 226 13.33 21.51 1.40
CA ALA A 226 13.80 20.19 0.99
C ALA A 226 12.63 19.29 0.59
N LYS A 227 11.52 19.32 1.37
CA LYS A 227 10.32 18.53 1.13
C LYS A 227 9.62 18.94 -0.18
N GLU A 228 9.35 20.23 -0.38
CA GLU A 228 8.66 20.71 -1.59
C GLU A 228 9.55 20.55 -2.83
N ASN A 229 10.86 20.74 -2.72
CA ASN A 229 11.78 20.46 -3.83
C ASN A 229 11.83 18.98 -4.20
N ALA A 230 11.75 18.07 -3.22
CA ALA A 230 11.63 16.64 -3.50
C ALA A 230 10.34 16.33 -4.28
N ALA A 231 9.19 16.91 -3.90
CA ALA A 231 7.95 16.76 -4.64
C ALA A 231 8.12 17.22 -6.11
N ILE A 232 8.71 18.40 -6.33
CA ILE A 232 8.97 18.93 -7.68
C ILE A 232 9.83 17.96 -8.49
N GLN A 233 10.92 17.44 -7.91
CA GLN A 233 11.81 16.50 -8.60
C GLN A 233 11.09 15.21 -9.00
N TYR A 234 10.25 14.65 -8.13
CA TYR A 234 9.48 13.44 -8.45
C TYR A 234 8.47 13.69 -9.57
N PHE A 235 7.74 14.80 -9.57
CA PHE A 235 6.83 15.13 -10.66
C PHE A 235 7.56 15.41 -11.98
N GLN A 236 8.72 16.06 -11.94
CA GLN A 236 9.56 16.25 -13.13
C GLN A 236 10.06 14.91 -13.68
N ARG A 237 10.52 14.01 -12.81
CA ARG A 237 10.91 12.65 -13.20
C ARG A 237 9.74 11.89 -13.83
N TYR A 238 8.55 11.94 -13.21
CA TYR A 238 7.34 11.35 -13.75
C TYR A 238 7.04 11.86 -15.17
N LYS A 239 7.07 13.17 -15.37
CA LYS A 239 6.89 13.78 -16.69
C LYS A 239 7.91 13.31 -17.72
N GLN A 240 9.19 13.21 -17.33
CA GLN A 240 10.23 12.68 -18.20
C GLN A 240 9.98 11.22 -18.60
N MET A 241 9.54 10.39 -17.66
CA MET A 241 9.21 8.99 -17.91
C MET A 241 8.02 8.83 -18.85
N MET A 242 7.00 9.67 -18.71
CA MET A 242 5.80 9.65 -19.53
C MET A 242 6.04 10.30 -20.92
N GLY A 243 7.03 11.17 -21.04
CA GLY A 243 7.37 11.86 -22.30
C GLY A 243 6.18 12.62 -22.85
N GLY A 244 5.93 12.52 -24.16
CA GLY A 244 4.80 13.17 -24.83
C GLY A 244 3.44 12.48 -24.69
N THR A 245 3.33 11.43 -23.84
CA THR A 245 2.10 10.64 -23.69
C THR A 245 1.15 11.19 -22.60
N LEU A 246 1.56 12.22 -21.85
CA LEU A 246 0.71 12.81 -20.82
C LEU A 246 -0.49 13.53 -21.45
N PRO A 247 -1.71 13.23 -20.95
CA PRO A 247 -2.89 13.99 -21.38
C PRO A 247 -2.81 15.45 -20.89
N PRO A 248 -3.46 16.39 -21.58
CA PRO A 248 -3.51 17.80 -21.13
C PRO A 248 -4.12 18.00 -19.73
N SER A 249 -4.87 17.01 -19.25
CA SER A 249 -5.50 17.02 -17.93
C SER A 249 -4.61 16.41 -16.83
N ASP A 250 -3.36 16.03 -17.14
CA ASP A 250 -2.44 15.47 -16.14
C ASP A 250 -2.11 16.52 -15.07
N PRO A 251 -2.23 16.19 -13.77
CA PRO A 251 -2.10 17.18 -12.70
C PRO A 251 -0.65 17.50 -12.31
N ALA A 252 0.35 16.85 -12.88
CA ALA A 252 1.75 16.98 -12.43
C ALA A 252 2.25 18.44 -12.49
N GLU A 253 1.88 19.20 -13.53
CA GLU A 253 2.24 20.63 -13.61
C GLU A 253 1.57 21.47 -12.52
N ALA A 254 0.30 21.20 -12.23
CA ALA A 254 -0.41 21.90 -11.16
C ALA A 254 0.24 21.62 -9.78
N TYR A 255 0.67 20.39 -9.53
CA TYR A 255 1.35 20.01 -8.30
C TYR A 255 2.75 20.64 -8.19
N ILE A 256 3.49 20.73 -9.29
CA ILE A 256 4.77 21.46 -9.32
C ILE A 256 4.54 22.94 -8.97
N ALA A 257 3.54 23.58 -9.57
CA ALA A 257 3.21 24.96 -9.29
C ALA A 257 2.76 25.18 -7.84
N GLU A 258 1.99 24.23 -7.25
CA GLU A 258 1.60 24.26 -5.86
C GLU A 258 2.82 24.20 -4.92
N ALA A 259 3.75 23.28 -5.16
CA ALA A 259 4.98 23.16 -4.37
C ALA A 259 5.83 24.44 -4.45
N GLN A 260 5.97 25.02 -5.65
CA GLN A 260 6.69 26.30 -5.86
C GLN A 260 6.01 27.47 -5.12
N ASP A 261 4.68 27.52 -5.09
CA ASP A 261 3.95 28.55 -4.35
C ASP A 261 4.14 28.41 -2.83
N LYS A 262 4.16 27.17 -2.30
CA LYS A 262 4.50 26.90 -0.88
C LYS A 262 5.89 27.39 -0.54
N ILE A 263 6.89 27.11 -1.37
CA ILE A 263 8.29 27.62 -1.22
C ILE A 263 8.28 29.14 -1.17
N LYS A 264 7.68 29.80 -2.15
CA LYS A 264 7.63 31.27 -2.25
C LYS A 264 6.93 31.93 -1.05
N LYS A 265 5.88 31.30 -0.54
CA LYS A 265 5.18 31.79 0.68
C LYS A 265 6.09 31.71 1.90
N GLU A 266 6.84 30.62 2.03
CA GLU A 266 7.76 30.42 3.14
C GLU A 266 8.94 31.40 3.08
N GLU A 267 9.52 31.62 1.92
CA GLU A 267 10.57 32.64 1.70
C GLU A 267 10.12 34.02 2.17
N LYS A 268 8.90 34.43 1.75
CA LYS A 268 8.32 35.71 2.20
C LYS A 268 8.07 35.76 3.70
N ARG A 269 7.70 34.63 4.31
CA ARG A 269 7.52 34.54 5.77
C ARG A 269 8.83 34.73 6.49
N LEU A 270 9.87 34.03 6.06
CA LEU A 270 11.23 34.13 6.64
C LEU A 270 11.82 35.52 6.48
N ASP A 271 11.66 36.17 5.32
CA ASP A 271 12.11 37.56 5.09
C ASP A 271 11.41 38.56 6.06
N ARG A 272 10.11 38.40 6.28
CA ARG A 272 9.37 39.21 7.26
C ARG A 272 9.90 38.99 8.69
N LEU A 273 10.14 37.76 9.11
CA LEU A 273 10.66 37.44 10.42
C LEU A 273 12.07 38.03 10.61
N LYS A 274 12.93 37.90 9.61
CA LYS A 274 14.28 38.49 9.62
C LYS A 274 14.22 40.00 9.80
N LYS A 275 13.39 40.71 9.01
CA LYS A 275 13.15 42.15 9.13
C LYS A 275 12.61 42.56 10.50
N GLN A 276 11.74 41.74 11.09
CA GLN A 276 11.21 41.97 12.43
C GLN A 276 12.32 41.86 13.49
N GLN A 277 13.13 40.81 13.44
CA GLN A 277 14.25 40.60 14.36
C GLN A 277 15.27 41.73 14.25
N GLU A 278 15.61 42.17 13.04
CA GLU A 278 16.51 43.30 12.80
C GLU A 278 15.96 44.59 13.43
N ARG A 279 14.64 44.84 13.32
CA ARG A 279 14.01 46.02 13.95
C ARG A 279 14.02 45.92 15.48
N GLU A 280 13.77 44.74 16.03
CA GLU A 280 13.75 44.50 17.49
C GLU A 280 15.18 44.65 18.06
N THR A 281 16.20 44.10 17.41
CA THR A 281 17.59 44.27 17.82
C THR A 281 18.03 45.73 17.74
N ALA A 282 17.67 46.43 16.65
CA ALA A 282 17.97 47.87 16.52
C ALA A 282 17.27 48.72 17.60
N ARG A 283 16.02 48.39 17.94
CA ARG A 283 15.28 49.09 19.05
C ARG A 283 15.92 48.80 20.40
N ALA A 284 16.32 47.56 20.67
CA ALA A 284 17.00 47.20 21.92
C ALA A 284 18.38 47.90 22.04
N ALA A 285 19.15 47.92 20.95
CA ALA A 285 20.43 48.66 20.94
C ALA A 285 20.25 50.17 21.17
N LYS A 286 19.23 50.78 20.52
CA LYS A 286 18.93 52.20 20.73
C LYS A 286 18.52 52.48 22.18
N LYS A 287 17.64 51.63 22.74
CA LYS A 287 17.24 51.77 24.15
C LYS A 287 18.43 51.65 25.11
N ALA A 288 19.27 50.64 24.90
CA ALA A 288 20.50 50.48 25.71
C ALA A 288 21.44 51.68 25.62
N ALA A 289 21.61 52.28 24.42
CA ALA A 289 22.39 53.49 24.25
C ALA A 289 21.77 54.71 24.94
N ASP A 290 20.44 54.86 24.88
CA ASP A 290 19.72 55.96 25.57
C ASP A 290 19.78 55.78 27.09
N ASP A 291 19.65 54.58 27.61
CA ASP A 291 19.79 54.27 29.04
C ASP A 291 21.23 54.51 29.53
N ALA A 292 22.23 54.14 28.75
CA ALA A 292 23.64 54.45 29.07
C ALA A 292 23.95 55.94 29.07
N LYS A 293 23.37 56.72 28.13
CA LYS A 293 23.47 58.19 28.13
C LYS A 293 22.79 58.82 29.39
N LYS A 294 21.64 58.33 29.78
CA LYS A 294 20.94 58.79 31.01
C LYS A 294 21.75 58.48 32.27
N ALA A 295 22.34 57.25 32.37
CA ALA A 295 23.19 56.85 33.47
C ALA A 295 24.46 57.72 33.56
N GLY A 296 25.09 58.01 32.38
CA GLY A 296 26.25 58.92 32.32
C GLY A 296 25.93 60.39 32.70
N ALA A 297 24.70 60.84 32.36
CA ALA A 297 24.26 62.20 32.74
C ALA A 297 23.86 62.29 34.23
N ALA A 298 23.47 61.22 34.90
CA ALA A 298 23.19 61.17 36.31
C ALA A 298 24.44 60.97 37.20
N GLY A 299 25.58 60.63 36.61
CA GLY A 299 26.86 60.39 37.29
C GLY A 299 27.74 61.60 37.53
N GLY A 300 27.24 62.83 37.35
CA GLY A 300 28.00 64.06 37.53
C GLY A 300 27.97 64.64 38.94
N GLN A 301 28.31 63.87 39.99
CA GLN A 301 28.90 64.33 41.24
C GLN A 301 29.28 63.13 42.11
N LEU A 302 30.53 62.66 41.97
CA LEU A 302 31.16 61.83 42.98
C LEU A 302 31.59 62.75 44.14
N PRO A 303 31.20 62.42 45.40
CA PRO A 303 31.75 63.13 46.55
C PRO A 303 33.26 62.87 46.62
N PRO A 304 34.08 63.89 46.97
CA PRO A 304 35.52 63.73 47.06
C PRO A 304 35.87 62.77 48.19
N GLY A 305 36.41 61.58 47.86
CA GLY A 305 36.92 60.65 48.85
C GLY A 305 36.55 59.18 48.72
N ALA A 306 35.91 58.74 47.62
CA ALA A 306 35.65 57.31 47.40
C ALA A 306 36.87 56.67 46.68
N PRO A 307 37.34 55.50 47.16
CA PRO A 307 38.36 54.76 46.47
C PRO A 307 37.89 54.24 45.08
N PRO A 308 38.76 54.06 44.11
CA PRO A 308 38.35 53.58 42.77
C PRO A 308 37.63 52.27 42.89
N PRO A 309 36.50 52.06 42.13
CA PRO A 309 35.77 50.79 42.14
C PRO A 309 36.68 49.67 41.66
N GLY A 310 36.87 48.71 42.53
CA GLY A 310 37.60 47.47 42.23
C GLY A 310 37.00 46.76 41.02
N ALA A 311 37.85 46.10 40.25
CA ALA A 311 37.42 45.33 39.10
C ALA A 311 36.26 44.37 39.43
N PRO A 312 35.30 44.17 38.55
CA PRO A 312 34.18 43.28 38.79
C PRO A 312 34.68 41.84 38.99
N PRO A 313 34.22 41.11 40.02
CA PRO A 313 34.59 39.72 40.20
C PRO A 313 33.90 38.88 39.10
N GLY A 314 34.69 38.15 38.31
CA GLY A 314 34.20 37.08 37.50
C GLY A 314 34.18 37.26 35.98
N ALA A 315 35.18 37.95 35.41
CA ALA A 315 35.45 37.74 34.00
C ALA A 315 36.09 36.35 33.81
N PRO A 316 35.49 35.43 33.03
CA PRO A 316 36.15 34.16 32.73
C PRO A 316 37.42 34.42 31.90
N PRO A 317 38.47 33.54 32.03
CA PRO A 317 39.72 33.73 31.31
C PRO A 317 39.48 33.71 29.79
N PRO A 318 40.26 34.45 28.98
CA PRO A 318 40.09 34.48 27.54
C PRO A 318 40.33 33.06 26.97
N GLY A 319 39.30 32.48 26.34
CA GLY A 319 39.32 31.14 25.76
C GLY A 319 38.23 30.17 26.23
N ALA A 320 37.37 30.53 27.19
CA ALA A 320 36.26 29.68 27.57
C ALA A 320 35.04 29.87 26.63
N PRO A 321 34.46 28.79 26.09
CA PRO A 321 33.24 28.90 25.27
C PRO A 321 32.06 29.38 26.11
N PRO A 322 31.04 30.05 25.48
CA PRO A 322 29.88 30.53 26.21
C PRO A 322 29.06 29.37 26.85
N PRO A 323 28.43 29.55 28.02
CA PRO A 323 27.64 28.52 28.66
C PRO A 323 26.43 28.20 27.79
N GLY A 324 26.36 26.96 27.31
CA GLY A 324 25.26 26.44 26.45
C GLY A 324 25.72 25.89 25.09
N ALA A 325 26.97 26.03 24.68
CA ALA A 325 27.47 25.41 23.47
C ALA A 325 27.67 23.89 23.69
N ARG A 326 26.88 23.07 23.03
CA ARG A 326 27.16 21.63 22.90
C ARG A 326 28.54 21.44 22.22
N PRO A 327 29.35 20.49 22.68
CA PRO A 327 30.60 20.16 21.99
C PRO A 327 30.28 19.69 20.55
N PRO A 328 31.12 20.02 19.56
CA PRO A 328 30.94 19.51 18.20
C PRO A 328 30.95 17.97 18.20
N ALA A 329 30.02 17.38 17.46
CA ALA A 329 29.97 15.93 17.27
C ALA A 329 31.30 15.45 16.63
N PRO A 330 31.81 14.28 17.02
CA PRO A 330 32.98 13.71 16.38
C PRO A 330 32.74 13.48 14.89
N PRO A 331 33.76 13.59 14.03
CA PRO A 331 33.61 13.41 12.58
C PRO A 331 33.04 11.99 12.31
N ILE A 332 31.98 11.93 11.50
CA ILE A 332 31.39 10.69 11.02
C ILE A 332 32.47 9.98 10.18
N GLN A 333 33.01 8.88 10.69
CA GLN A 333 33.80 7.97 9.87
C GLN A 333 32.86 7.41 8.79
N GLN A 334 33.16 7.73 7.55
CA GLN A 334 32.50 7.12 6.39
C GLN A 334 32.72 5.61 6.44
N ALA A 335 31.62 4.86 6.46
CA ALA A 335 31.67 3.43 6.29
C ALA A 335 32.32 3.08 4.93
N PRO A 336 33.11 2.00 4.85
CA PRO A 336 33.72 1.59 3.60
C PRO A 336 32.64 1.25 2.56
N PRO A 337 32.87 1.49 1.26
CA PRO A 337 31.92 1.18 0.21
C PRO A 337 31.65 -0.32 0.16
N ALA A 338 30.37 -0.68 -0.01
CA ALA A 338 29.92 -2.05 -0.18
C ALA A 338 30.62 -2.71 -1.40
N PRO A 339 30.95 -4.01 -1.32
CA PRO A 339 31.56 -4.72 -2.45
C PRO A 339 30.60 -4.79 -3.65
N PRO A 340 31.13 -4.80 -4.89
CA PRO A 340 30.30 -4.82 -6.09
C PRO A 340 29.47 -6.12 -6.16
N ALA A 341 28.21 -5.98 -6.54
CA ALA A 341 27.30 -7.07 -6.79
C ALA A 341 27.84 -7.98 -7.90
N GLY A 342 27.93 -9.28 -7.63
CA GLY A 342 28.30 -10.29 -8.59
C GLY A 342 27.24 -10.41 -9.72
N PRO A 343 27.62 -11.00 -10.86
CA PRO A 343 26.76 -11.07 -12.03
C PRO A 343 25.51 -11.94 -11.77
N PRO A 344 24.38 -11.67 -12.47
CA PRO A 344 23.14 -12.42 -12.27
C PRO A 344 23.29 -13.84 -12.80
N VAL A 345 22.94 -14.80 -11.94
CA VAL A 345 22.79 -16.21 -12.33
C VAL A 345 21.44 -16.35 -13.06
N LEU A 346 21.50 -16.64 -14.33
CA LEU A 346 20.39 -17.11 -15.15
C LEU A 346 19.95 -18.50 -14.68
N GLN A 347 18.72 -18.62 -14.22
CA GLN A 347 17.90 -19.83 -14.34
C GLN A 347 16.45 -19.44 -14.62
#